data_23dbe0d144511a48c2e5f94293ad1365
#
_entry.id   23dbe0d144511a48c2e5f94293ad1365
#
_cell.length_a   1.000
_cell.length_b   1.000
_cell.length_c   1.000
_cell.angle_alpha   90.00
_cell.angle_beta   90.00
_cell.angle_gamma   90.00
#
_symmetry.space_group_name_H-M   'P 1'
#
loop_
_entity.id
_entity.type
_entity.pdbx_description
1 polymer ?
#
loop_
_entity_poly.entity_id
_entity_poly.type
_entity_poly.pdbx_seq_one_letter_code
_entity_poly.pdbx_strand_id
1 'polypeptide(L)'
;MKTSLKSAPSQIKKSIDIIIFDETNSQLIMNIIPDTYSYSIYKTRPVEFTITLPIILRLIFNLKDIKIFEQFTTNKGFFKNILWQFLCIYIKSYIQIVKPKAVITSIDNCTKFAWLSKHMQDIPFIAIQNGFRLSYALDNSLYHCQHLFCFGDFEVENFPKREW
;
A
#
# COMPACT_ATOMS: atom_id res chain seq x y z
N MET A 1 13.68 3.03 24.88
CA MET A 1 14.08 4.04 23.87
C MET A 1 14.29 3.31 22.56
N LYS A 2 13.29 3.28 21.67
CA LYS A 2 13.39 2.56 20.38
C LYS A 2 14.29 3.36 19.45
N THR A 3 15.45 2.84 19.12
CA THR A 3 16.36 3.44 18.15
C THR A 3 15.76 3.32 16.75
N SER A 4 15.20 4.42 16.26
CA SER A 4 14.82 4.58 14.87
C SER A 4 16.09 4.46 14.02
N LEU A 5 16.28 3.32 13.37
CA LEU A 5 17.27 3.17 12.31
C LEU A 5 16.85 4.05 11.13
N LYS A 6 17.30 5.30 11.14
CA LYS A 6 17.33 6.15 9.93
C LYS A 6 18.32 5.50 8.94
N SER A 7 17.86 4.53 8.17
CA SER A 7 18.68 3.98 7.09
C SER A 7 18.57 4.89 5.89
N ALA A 8 19.72 5.34 5.41
CA ALA A 8 19.84 5.98 4.10
C ALA A 8 19.22 5.09 3.01
N PRO A 9 18.58 5.67 1.96
CA PRO A 9 17.79 4.93 0.97
C PRO A 9 18.61 4.05 0.01
N SER A 10 19.89 3.86 0.23
CA SER A 10 20.79 3.23 -0.76
C SER A 10 20.96 1.71 -0.65
N GLN A 11 20.39 1.04 0.36
CA GLN A 11 20.47 -0.42 0.46
C GLN A 11 19.09 -1.00 0.79
N ILE A 12 18.54 -1.80 -0.12
CA ILE A 12 17.38 -2.65 0.14
C ILE A 12 17.82 -3.65 1.21
N LYS A 13 17.40 -3.46 2.45
CA LYS A 13 17.59 -4.45 3.50
C LYS A 13 16.93 -5.75 3.08
N LYS A 14 17.70 -6.83 3.03
CA LYS A 14 17.29 -8.15 2.53
C LYS A 14 16.19 -8.85 3.35
N SER A 15 15.74 -8.32 4.48
CA SER A 15 14.67 -8.90 5.28
C SER A 15 13.92 -7.82 6.05
N ILE A 16 12.91 -7.25 5.43
CA ILE A 16 11.90 -6.41 6.10
C ILE A 16 10.66 -7.28 6.23
N ASP A 17 10.20 -7.52 7.46
CA ASP A 17 9.01 -8.34 7.70
C ASP A 17 7.73 -7.57 7.35
N ILE A 18 7.68 -6.27 7.66
CA ILE A 18 6.49 -5.45 7.51
C ILE A 18 6.83 -4.15 6.79
N ILE A 19 6.07 -3.83 5.75
CA ILE A 19 6.07 -2.49 5.16
C ILE A 19 4.88 -1.70 5.73
N ILE A 20 5.17 -0.58 6.40
CA ILE A 20 4.18 0.42 6.75
C ILE A 20 4.00 1.33 5.54
N PHE A 21 2.85 1.24 4.90
CA PHE A 21 2.55 1.96 3.68
C PHE A 21 1.98 3.34 3.99
N ASP A 22 2.72 4.38 3.66
CA ASP A 22 2.53 5.78 4.03
C ASP A 22 3.06 6.13 5.43
N GLU A 23 3.57 7.35 5.55
CA GLU A 23 4.13 7.86 6.82
C GLU A 23 3.06 8.41 7.77
N THR A 24 1.87 8.72 7.22
CA THR A 24 0.76 9.28 8.01
C THR A 24 0.31 8.25 9.05
N ASN A 25 0.26 8.68 10.31
CA ASN A 25 -0.07 7.83 11.45
C ASN A 25 0.79 6.55 11.60
N SER A 26 1.94 6.48 10.94
CA SER A 26 2.85 5.33 11.05
C SER A 26 3.23 5.00 12.49
N GLN A 27 3.28 6.02 13.37
CA GLN A 27 3.56 5.83 14.79
C GLN A 27 2.56 4.91 15.49
N LEU A 28 1.27 4.99 15.13
CA LEU A 28 0.24 4.09 15.66
C LEU A 28 0.53 2.64 15.27
N ILE A 29 0.86 2.42 13.99
CA ILE A 29 1.19 1.08 13.49
C ILE A 29 2.47 0.57 14.16
N MET A 30 3.51 1.40 14.29
CA MET A 30 4.75 1.00 14.94
C MET A 30 4.55 0.56 16.39
N ASN A 31 3.61 1.16 17.11
CA ASN A 31 3.32 0.82 18.50
C ASN A 31 2.62 -0.54 18.67
N ILE A 32 1.94 -1.04 17.64
CA ILE A 32 1.25 -2.35 17.68
C ILE A 32 2.07 -3.48 17.05
N ILE A 33 3.11 -3.18 16.29
CA ILE A 33 3.99 -4.20 15.73
C ILE A 33 4.87 -4.78 16.86
N PRO A 34 4.85 -6.10 17.08
CA PRO A 34 5.75 -6.74 18.04
C PRO A 34 7.22 -6.49 17.70
N ASP A 35 8.06 -6.36 18.73
CA ASP A 35 9.51 -6.08 18.57
C ASP A 35 10.27 -7.19 17.81
N THR A 36 9.66 -8.36 17.67
CA THR A 36 10.21 -9.50 16.91
C THR A 36 10.19 -9.29 15.39
N TYR A 37 9.40 -8.34 14.90
CA TYR A 37 9.31 -8.03 13.47
C TYR A 37 10.09 -6.79 13.10
N SER A 38 10.85 -6.90 12.02
CA SER A 38 11.49 -5.76 11.38
C SER A 38 10.47 -5.02 10.49
N TYR A 39 10.50 -3.70 10.50
CA TYR A 39 9.63 -2.92 9.64
C TYR A 39 10.36 -1.78 8.93
N SER A 40 9.76 -1.32 7.85
CA SER A 40 10.19 -0.12 7.13
C SER A 40 8.97 0.72 6.75
N ILE A 41 9.11 2.03 6.81
CA ILE A 41 8.08 2.96 6.34
C ILE A 41 8.35 3.27 4.88
N TYR A 42 7.36 3.01 4.02
CA TYR A 42 7.39 3.41 2.62
C TYR A 42 6.63 4.73 2.47
N LYS A 43 7.35 5.80 2.16
CA LYS A 43 6.74 7.12 1.99
C LYS A 43 6.06 7.23 0.63
N THR A 44 4.83 7.68 0.65
CA THR A 44 4.02 7.85 -0.56
C THR A 44 3.83 9.31 -0.97
N ARG A 45 4.26 10.29 -0.14
CA ARG A 45 4.08 11.74 -0.33
C ARG A 45 5.26 12.55 0.24
N PRO A 46 6.29 12.90 -0.54
CA PRO A 46 6.56 12.45 -1.90
C PRO A 46 6.96 10.98 -1.94
N VAL A 47 6.75 10.35 -3.09
CA VAL A 47 7.22 8.97 -3.28
C VAL A 47 8.73 8.96 -3.28
N GLU A 48 9.32 8.13 -2.44
CA GLU A 48 10.76 7.90 -2.44
C GLU A 48 11.11 6.84 -3.49
N PHE A 49 11.94 7.22 -4.45
CA PHE A 49 12.41 6.30 -5.49
C PHE A 49 13.76 5.73 -5.11
N THR A 50 13.83 4.41 -5.00
CA THR A 50 15.09 3.67 -4.90
C THR A 50 15.34 3.01 -6.25
N ILE A 51 16.38 3.44 -6.96
CA ILE A 51 16.71 2.92 -8.28
C ILE A 51 17.84 1.90 -8.12
N THR A 52 17.50 0.61 -8.27
CA THR A 52 18.48 -0.49 -8.31
C THR A 52 18.19 -1.38 -9.50
N LEU A 53 19.21 -2.08 -9.99
CA LEU A 53 19.05 -2.99 -11.13
C LEU A 53 17.92 -4.03 -10.93
N PRO A 54 17.77 -4.69 -9.76
CA PRO A 54 16.66 -5.61 -9.54
C PRO A 54 15.28 -4.93 -9.65
N ILE A 55 15.13 -3.70 -9.16
CA ILE A 55 13.87 -2.95 -9.27
C ILE A 55 13.58 -2.62 -10.73
N ILE A 56 14.59 -2.17 -11.49
CA ILE A 56 14.43 -1.84 -12.91
C ILE A 56 13.98 -3.09 -13.70
N LEU A 57 14.65 -4.21 -13.51
CA LEU A 57 14.28 -5.47 -14.20
C LEU A 57 12.86 -5.90 -13.84
N ARG A 58 12.49 -5.79 -12.57
CA ARG A 58 11.14 -6.14 -12.12
C ARG A 58 10.10 -5.15 -12.63
N LEU A 59 10.44 -3.86 -12.68
CA LEU A 59 9.59 -2.82 -13.26
C LEU A 59 9.27 -3.12 -14.72
N ILE A 60 10.28 -3.43 -15.54
CA ILE A 60 10.11 -3.78 -16.95
C ILE A 60 9.17 -4.99 -17.08
N PHE A 61 9.37 -6.03 -16.26
CA PHE A 61 8.51 -7.20 -16.26
C PHE A 61 7.06 -6.90 -15.91
N ASN A 62 6.84 -5.96 -14.99
CA ASN A 62 5.52 -5.55 -14.52
C ASN A 62 4.83 -4.53 -15.45
N LEU A 63 5.50 -3.96 -16.45
CA LEU A 63 4.88 -3.01 -17.39
C LEU A 63 3.67 -3.60 -18.14
N LYS A 64 3.62 -4.92 -18.29
CA LYS A 64 2.45 -5.64 -18.86
C LYS A 64 1.16 -5.42 -18.06
N ASP A 65 1.27 -5.02 -16.78
CA ASP A 65 0.12 -4.78 -15.90
C ASP A 65 -0.50 -3.39 -16.13
N ILE A 66 0.11 -2.56 -16.99
CA ILE A 66 -0.49 -1.28 -17.40
C ILE A 66 -1.71 -1.57 -18.27
N LYS A 67 -2.85 -1.20 -17.74
CA LYS A 67 -4.11 -1.26 -18.49
C LYS A 67 -4.50 0.16 -18.90
N ILE A 68 -4.23 0.51 -20.15
CA ILE A 68 -4.43 1.86 -20.70
C ILE A 68 -5.88 2.34 -20.53
N PHE A 69 -6.84 1.43 -20.48
CA PHE A 69 -8.28 1.74 -20.39
C PHE A 69 -8.89 1.51 -18.99
N GLU A 70 -8.14 0.99 -18.02
CA GLU A 70 -8.67 0.77 -16.68
C GLU A 70 -8.58 2.09 -15.88
N GLN A 71 -9.72 2.74 -15.70
CA GLN A 71 -9.80 3.97 -14.89
C GLN A 71 -9.94 3.59 -13.41
N PHE A 72 -8.85 3.62 -12.68
CA PHE A 72 -8.87 3.52 -11.20
C PHE A 72 -9.23 4.85 -10.51
N THR A 73 -9.32 5.92 -11.27
CA THR A 73 -9.64 7.26 -10.75
C THR A 73 -10.55 7.98 -11.72
N THR A 74 -11.76 8.20 -11.30
CA THR A 74 -12.87 8.73 -12.11
C THR A 74 -12.66 10.13 -12.70
N ASN A 75 -11.63 10.89 -12.31
CA ASN A 75 -11.47 12.29 -12.68
C ASN A 75 -10.07 12.70 -13.15
N LYS A 76 -9.19 11.75 -13.50
CA LYS A 76 -7.84 12.12 -13.98
C LYS A 76 -7.75 11.96 -15.49
N GLY A 77 -7.26 12.99 -16.17
CA GLY A 77 -6.97 12.90 -17.61
C GLY A 77 -6.00 11.77 -17.93
N PHE A 78 -6.05 11.27 -19.16
CA PHE A 78 -5.31 10.10 -19.67
C PHE A 78 -3.84 10.03 -19.21
N PHE A 79 -3.07 11.09 -19.38
CA PHE A 79 -1.64 11.12 -18.97
C PHE A 79 -1.43 10.97 -17.46
N LYS A 80 -2.30 11.59 -16.65
CA LYS A 80 -2.23 11.46 -15.18
C LYS A 80 -2.53 10.05 -14.72
N ASN A 81 -3.43 9.35 -15.42
CA ASN A 81 -3.75 7.96 -15.14
C ASN A 81 -2.58 7.03 -15.47
N ILE A 82 -1.92 7.21 -16.62
CA ILE A 82 -0.72 6.43 -16.98
C ILE A 82 0.41 6.64 -15.97
N LEU A 83 0.68 7.89 -15.62
CA LEU A 83 1.71 8.21 -14.62
C LEU A 83 1.39 7.57 -13.26
N TRP A 84 0.13 7.61 -12.86
CA TRP A 84 -0.33 6.98 -11.62
C TRP A 84 -0.16 5.46 -11.65
N GLN A 85 -0.52 4.80 -12.76
CA GLN A 85 -0.32 3.35 -12.92
C GLN A 85 1.17 2.99 -12.91
N PHE A 86 2.01 3.78 -13.61
CA PHE A 86 3.46 3.59 -13.59
C PHE A 86 4.02 3.65 -12.17
N LEU A 87 3.54 4.61 -11.37
CA LEU A 87 3.91 4.72 -9.96
C LEU A 87 3.47 3.49 -9.15
N CYS A 88 2.26 3.00 -9.36
CA CYS A 88 1.78 1.78 -8.70
C CYS A 88 2.64 0.56 -9.07
N ILE A 89 3.01 0.43 -10.35
CA ILE A 89 3.89 -0.65 -10.84
C ILE A 89 5.29 -0.54 -10.24
N TYR A 90 5.82 0.66 -10.11
CA TYR A 90 7.11 0.86 -9.42
C TYR A 90 7.03 0.39 -7.97
N ILE A 91 5.98 0.78 -7.22
CA ILE A 91 5.78 0.36 -5.84
C ILE A 91 5.60 -1.16 -5.75
N LYS A 92 4.82 -1.76 -6.65
CA LYS A 92 4.68 -3.21 -6.78
C LYS A 92 6.05 -3.89 -6.93
N SER A 93 6.88 -3.38 -7.84
CA SER A 93 8.22 -3.90 -8.10
C SER A 93 9.12 -3.82 -6.87
N TYR A 94 9.06 -2.72 -6.14
CA TYR A 94 9.77 -2.54 -4.88
C TYR A 94 9.32 -3.59 -3.84
N ILE A 95 8.01 -3.74 -3.60
CA ILE A 95 7.47 -4.71 -2.65
C ILE A 95 7.86 -6.14 -3.03
N GLN A 96 7.82 -6.49 -4.31
CA GLN A 96 8.24 -7.81 -4.82
C GLN A 96 9.72 -8.11 -4.60
N ILE A 97 10.58 -7.10 -4.56
CA ILE A 97 12.01 -7.26 -4.25
C ILE A 97 12.23 -7.39 -2.74
N VAL A 98 11.54 -6.57 -1.94
CA VAL A 98 11.63 -6.60 -0.47
C VAL A 98 11.04 -7.88 0.10
N LYS A 99 9.95 -8.39 -0.48
CA LYS A 99 9.20 -9.59 -0.06
C LYS A 99 8.79 -9.54 1.42
N PRO A 100 8.07 -8.52 1.85
CA PRO A 100 7.62 -8.44 3.23
C PRO A 100 6.58 -9.53 3.51
N LYS A 101 6.40 -9.88 4.78
CA LYS A 101 5.34 -10.78 5.25
C LYS A 101 3.96 -10.11 5.22
N ALA A 102 3.92 -8.78 5.34
CA ALA A 102 2.70 -7.98 5.28
C ALA A 102 2.97 -6.54 4.87
N VAL A 103 1.95 -5.91 4.28
CA VAL A 103 1.91 -4.45 4.02
C VAL A 103 0.75 -3.86 4.80
N ILE A 104 1.03 -2.90 5.68
CA ILE A 104 0.03 -2.32 6.60
C ILE A 104 -0.10 -0.83 6.33
N THR A 105 -1.33 -0.31 6.32
CA THR A 105 -1.60 1.12 6.23
C THR A 105 -2.61 1.58 7.27
N SER A 106 -2.50 2.83 7.70
CA SER A 106 -3.54 3.54 8.45
C SER A 106 -4.37 4.47 7.55
N ILE A 107 -4.16 4.42 6.22
CA ILE A 107 -4.92 5.19 5.25
C ILE A 107 -5.75 4.21 4.42
N ASP A 108 -6.89 3.83 4.95
CA ASP A 108 -7.81 2.84 4.36
C ASP A 108 -8.34 3.23 2.98
N ASN A 109 -8.43 4.53 2.67
CA ASN A 109 -8.91 5.07 1.38
C ASN A 109 -7.79 5.39 0.38
N CYS A 110 -6.62 4.80 0.51
CA CYS A 110 -5.51 5.04 -0.41
C CYS A 110 -5.67 4.20 -1.69
N THR A 111 -5.94 4.87 -2.83
CA THR A 111 -6.13 4.20 -4.13
C THR A 111 -4.91 3.39 -4.59
N LYS A 112 -3.69 3.83 -4.27
CA LYS A 112 -2.47 3.07 -4.58
C LYS A 112 -2.41 1.77 -3.77
N PHE A 113 -2.75 1.84 -2.47
CA PHE A 113 -2.79 0.67 -1.61
C PHE A 113 -3.84 -0.33 -2.10
N ALA A 114 -5.05 0.13 -2.42
CA ALA A 114 -6.12 -0.71 -2.96
C ALA A 114 -5.71 -1.38 -4.28
N TRP A 115 -5.06 -0.64 -5.19
CA TRP A 115 -4.56 -1.20 -6.44
C TRP A 115 -3.49 -2.28 -6.20
N LEU A 116 -2.55 -2.01 -5.32
CA LEU A 116 -1.49 -2.97 -4.97
C LEU A 116 -2.07 -4.24 -4.35
N SER A 117 -2.98 -4.10 -3.40
CA SER A 117 -3.67 -5.21 -2.76
C SER A 117 -4.39 -6.11 -3.77
N LYS A 118 -5.07 -5.52 -4.76
CA LYS A 118 -5.73 -6.26 -5.84
C LYS A 118 -4.75 -7.03 -6.74
N HIS A 119 -3.54 -6.51 -6.94
CA HIS A 119 -2.56 -7.07 -7.87
C HIS A 119 -1.44 -7.88 -7.19
N MET A 120 -1.50 -8.03 -5.85
CA MET A 120 -0.49 -8.75 -5.05
C MET A 120 -1.18 -9.58 -3.97
N GLN A 121 -1.84 -10.66 -4.38
CA GLN A 121 -2.61 -11.52 -3.46
C GLN A 121 -1.74 -12.49 -2.66
N ASP A 122 -0.47 -12.59 -3.00
CA ASP A 122 0.53 -13.42 -2.32
C ASP A 122 1.08 -12.78 -1.04
N ILE A 123 0.80 -11.51 -0.81
CA ILE A 123 1.22 -10.76 0.37
C ILE A 123 -0.03 -10.14 1.02
N PRO A 124 -0.29 -10.35 2.32
CA PRO A 124 -1.42 -9.74 3.00
C PRO A 124 -1.29 -8.21 3.06
N PHE A 125 -2.30 -7.53 2.56
CA PHE A 125 -2.49 -6.09 2.67
C PHE A 125 -3.52 -5.80 3.75
N ILE A 126 -3.09 -5.13 4.81
CA ILE A 126 -3.87 -4.88 6.02
C ILE A 126 -4.13 -3.38 6.12
N ALA A 127 -5.39 -2.98 6.13
CA ALA A 127 -5.77 -1.59 6.36
C ALA A 127 -6.34 -1.41 7.77
N ILE A 128 -5.96 -0.31 8.43
CA ILE A 128 -6.54 0.13 9.69
C ILE A 128 -7.33 1.39 9.39
N GLN A 129 -8.61 1.38 9.69
CA GLN A 129 -9.48 2.52 9.47
C GLN A 129 -8.99 3.72 10.30
N ASN A 130 -8.91 4.89 9.67
CA ASN A 130 -8.38 6.10 10.29
C ASN A 130 -9.44 7.16 10.59
N GLY A 131 -10.70 6.92 10.23
CA GLY A 131 -11.79 7.86 10.44
C GLY A 131 -13.14 7.21 10.21
N PHE A 132 -14.17 7.77 10.82
CA PHE A 132 -15.55 7.35 10.62
C PHE A 132 -15.99 7.61 9.16
N ARG A 133 -16.65 6.63 8.54
CA ARG A 133 -17.13 6.74 7.18
C ARG A 133 -18.66 6.72 7.15
N LEU A 134 -19.24 7.71 6.52
CA LEU A 134 -20.66 7.68 6.22
C LEU A 134 -20.91 6.76 5.01
N SER A 135 -22.01 6.04 5.01
CA SER A 135 -22.33 5.01 4.01
C SER A 135 -22.26 5.49 2.56
N TYR A 136 -22.58 6.74 2.30
CA TYR A 136 -22.49 7.34 0.96
C TYR A 136 -21.05 7.67 0.50
N ALA A 137 -20.08 7.73 1.44
CA ALA A 137 -18.68 7.99 1.12
C ALA A 137 -17.93 6.70 0.76
N LEU A 138 -18.57 5.56 0.85
CA LEU A 138 -18.04 4.25 0.49
C LEU A 138 -18.19 4.03 -1.02
N ASP A 139 -17.54 4.88 -1.82
CA ASP A 139 -17.38 4.59 -3.24
C ASP A 139 -16.58 3.31 -3.42
N ASN A 140 -17.27 2.37 -3.98
CA ASN A 140 -16.96 0.96 -4.02
C ASN A 140 -15.60 0.60 -4.67
N SER A 141 -15.02 1.48 -5.48
CA SER A 141 -13.78 1.21 -6.21
C SER A 141 -12.50 1.48 -5.39
N LEU A 142 -12.61 2.19 -4.28
CA LEU A 142 -11.45 2.73 -3.54
C LEU A 142 -10.95 1.84 -2.42
N TYR A 143 -11.75 0.85 -1.98
CA TYR A 143 -11.42 0.00 -0.84
C TYR A 143 -11.17 -1.43 -1.31
N HIS A 144 -9.93 -1.81 -1.40
CA HIS A 144 -9.52 -3.19 -1.59
C HIS A 144 -8.34 -3.48 -0.67
N CYS A 145 -8.55 -4.42 0.25
CA CYS A 145 -7.48 -4.97 1.10
C CYS A 145 -7.93 -6.37 1.55
N GLN A 146 -7.00 -7.25 1.88
CA GLN A 146 -7.35 -8.58 2.36
C GLN A 146 -7.88 -8.54 3.79
N HIS A 147 -7.43 -7.59 4.60
CA HIS A 147 -7.88 -7.42 5.98
C HIS A 147 -8.11 -5.95 6.28
N LEU A 148 -9.30 -5.64 6.82
CA LEU A 148 -9.66 -4.31 7.29
C LEU A 148 -9.99 -4.35 8.78
N PHE A 149 -9.26 -3.57 9.57
CA PHE A 149 -9.61 -3.31 10.96
C PHE A 149 -10.41 -2.01 11.04
N CYS A 150 -11.69 -2.10 11.41
CA CYS A 150 -12.61 -0.98 11.52
C CYS A 150 -13.02 -0.72 12.99
N PHE A 151 -13.73 0.40 13.22
CA PHE A 151 -14.04 0.88 14.56
C PHE A 151 -15.15 0.11 15.28
N GLY A 152 -15.76 -0.89 14.69
CA GLY A 152 -16.75 -1.75 15.34
C GLY A 152 -17.82 -2.30 14.42
N ASP A 153 -18.82 -2.94 15.01
CA ASP A 153 -19.84 -3.71 14.29
C ASP A 153 -20.65 -2.86 13.29
N PHE A 154 -20.95 -1.62 13.65
CA PHE A 154 -21.66 -0.70 12.76
C PHE A 154 -20.93 -0.53 11.41
N GLU A 155 -19.63 -0.43 11.43
CA GLU A 155 -18.82 -0.29 10.22
C GLU A 155 -18.76 -1.60 9.44
N VAL A 156 -18.65 -2.73 10.14
CA VAL A 156 -18.67 -4.07 9.52
C VAL A 156 -19.99 -4.32 8.79
N GLU A 157 -21.11 -3.90 9.34
CA GLU A 157 -22.43 -4.06 8.73
C GLU A 157 -22.64 -3.15 7.51
N ASN A 158 -22.07 -1.94 7.55
CA ASN A 158 -22.24 -0.93 6.50
C ASN A 158 -21.17 -0.99 5.41
N PHE A 159 -20.02 -1.62 5.66
CA PHE A 159 -19.11 -1.96 4.58
C PHE A 159 -19.79 -2.99 3.68
N PRO A 160 -19.93 -2.73 2.39
CA PRO A 160 -20.54 -3.69 1.49
C PRO A 160 -19.81 -5.02 1.64
N LYS A 161 -20.59 -6.09 1.91
CA LYS A 161 -20.09 -7.46 1.91
C LYS A 161 -19.52 -7.74 0.52
N ARG A 162 -18.25 -7.62 0.37
CA ARG A 162 -17.55 -7.90 -0.88
C ARG A 162 -16.90 -9.24 -0.75
N GLU A 163 -17.04 -10.00 -1.79
CA GLU A 163 -16.14 -11.10 -2.06
C GLU A 163 -14.75 -10.50 -2.22
N TRP A 164 -13.94 -10.67 -1.19
CA TRP A 164 -12.55 -10.24 -1.09
C TRP A 164 -11.65 -11.22 -1.87
#